data_a703819dad34609ce9adeb2a81d5eca0
#
_entry.id   a703819dad34609ce9adeb2a81d5eca0
#
_cell.length_a   1.000
_cell.length_b   1.000
_cell.length_c   1.000
_cell.angle_alpha   90.00
_cell.angle_beta   90.00
_cell.angle_gamma   90.00
#
_symmetry.space_group_name_H-M   'P 1'
#
loop_
_entity.id
_entity.type
_entity.pdbx_description
1 polymer ?
#
loop_
_entity_poly.entity_id
_entity_poly.type
_entity_poly.pdbx_seq_one_letter_code
_entity_poly.pdbx_strand_id
1 'polypeptide(L)'
;LLFVCILNVIIVLLGSGLFRKNKILNAFLILITLCTYIMIASSAYRMGLYVSEYGLTATRLCVLWALGVIALFMLGVILSICKPAFSLFRYGIIVIGVCYLVLAFARPDYLVARYNTVCMEDTDYKYLMSLSTDASPALAADADFMENKGMVTMYARQLAGETNDSLRQLNVSHIKAAHLFRDSIDEVKSSQLILLYVYSPYDSGSYNNNDTGLD
;
A
#
# COMPACT_ATOMS: atom_id res chain seq x y z
N LEU A 1 16.49 13.58 -2.35
CA LEU A 1 17.29 12.92 -1.33
C LEU A 1 17.47 11.43 -1.62
N LEU A 2 16.37 10.66 -1.80
CA LEU A 2 16.44 9.22 -2.09
C LEU A 2 17.37 8.89 -3.27
N PHE A 3 17.25 9.63 -4.38
CA PHE A 3 18.11 9.47 -5.55
C PHE A 3 19.58 9.67 -5.22
N VAL A 4 19.93 10.68 -4.42
CA VAL A 4 21.31 10.94 -4.00
C VAL A 4 21.81 9.81 -3.09
N CYS A 5 20.99 9.30 -2.19
CA CYS A 5 21.34 8.15 -1.36
C CYS A 5 21.64 6.91 -2.20
N ILE A 6 20.82 6.63 -3.22
CA ILE A 6 21.04 5.51 -4.15
C ILE A 6 22.35 5.70 -4.93
N LEU A 7 22.62 6.91 -5.43
CA LEU A 7 23.85 7.22 -6.13
C LEU A 7 25.08 7.01 -5.24
N ASN A 8 25.02 7.46 -3.97
CA ASN A 8 26.07 7.21 -3.00
C ASN A 8 26.28 5.72 -2.74
N VAL A 9 25.20 4.92 -2.65
CA VAL A 9 25.31 3.45 -2.54
C VAL A 9 26.10 2.88 -3.72
N ILE A 10 25.79 3.30 -4.94
CA ILE A 10 26.48 2.81 -6.15
C ILE A 10 27.95 3.20 -6.12
N ILE A 11 28.29 4.46 -5.79
CA ILE A 11 29.67 4.94 -5.70
C ILE A 11 30.45 4.13 -4.66
N VAL A 12 29.87 3.91 -3.49
CA VAL A 12 30.53 3.17 -2.41
C VAL A 12 30.72 1.71 -2.76
N LEU A 13 29.75 1.07 -3.43
CA LEU A 13 29.86 -0.30 -3.93
C LEU A 13 31.00 -0.45 -4.91
N LEU A 14 31.05 0.41 -5.94
CA LEU A 14 32.10 0.38 -6.94
C LEU A 14 33.49 0.64 -6.32
N GLY A 15 33.58 1.62 -5.42
CA GLY A 15 34.81 1.96 -4.73
C GLY A 15 35.31 0.84 -3.81
N SER A 16 34.45 0.21 -3.05
CA SER A 16 34.80 -0.88 -2.13
C SER A 16 35.21 -2.16 -2.85
N GLY A 17 34.71 -2.40 -4.05
CA GLY A 17 35.07 -3.57 -4.88
C GLY A 17 36.39 -3.43 -5.57
N LEU A 18 36.71 -2.24 -6.13
CA LEU A 18 37.85 -2.00 -6.99
C LEU A 18 39.17 -1.74 -6.22
N PHE A 19 39.11 -1.15 -5.01
CA PHE A 19 40.29 -0.57 -4.37
C PHE A 19 40.49 -0.96 -2.90
N ARG A 20 40.20 -2.18 -2.55
CA ARG A 20 40.19 -2.71 -1.16
C ARG A 20 41.47 -2.52 -0.33
N LYS A 21 42.61 -2.28 -0.97
CA LYS A 21 43.94 -2.18 -0.30
C LYS A 21 44.36 -0.75 0.05
N ASN A 22 43.66 0.27 -0.40
CA ASN A 22 44.10 1.65 -0.22
C ASN A 22 43.45 2.29 1.02
N LYS A 23 44.23 2.59 2.07
CA LYS A 23 43.76 3.19 3.34
C LYS A 23 43.09 4.55 3.14
N ILE A 24 43.60 5.37 2.21
CA ILE A 24 43.09 6.70 1.92
C ILE A 24 41.66 6.57 1.33
N LEU A 25 41.48 5.67 0.37
CA LEU A 25 40.20 5.43 -0.24
C LEU A 25 39.16 4.90 0.77
N ASN A 26 39.59 3.98 1.65
CA ASN A 26 38.70 3.49 2.71
C ASN A 26 38.21 4.62 3.65
N ALA A 27 39.08 5.58 3.96
CA ALA A 27 38.72 6.75 4.76
C ALA A 27 37.64 7.63 4.04
N PHE A 28 37.80 7.85 2.73
CA PHE A 28 36.79 8.55 1.92
C PHE A 28 35.47 7.80 1.84
N LEU A 29 35.51 6.48 1.68
CA LEU A 29 34.30 5.66 1.65
C LEU A 29 33.54 5.72 2.99
N ILE A 30 34.24 5.70 4.11
CA ILE A 30 33.63 5.86 5.45
C ILE A 30 33.02 7.25 5.58
N LEU A 31 33.72 8.31 5.13
CA LEU A 31 33.20 9.68 5.18
C LEU A 31 31.90 9.82 4.36
N ILE A 32 31.88 9.31 3.11
CA ILE A 32 30.68 9.31 2.26
C ILE A 32 29.54 8.54 2.94
N THR A 33 29.84 7.40 3.53
CA THR A 33 28.82 6.59 4.25
C THR A 33 28.26 7.35 5.44
N LEU A 34 29.08 8.04 6.22
CA LEU A 34 28.64 8.87 7.35
C LEU A 34 27.73 10.03 6.88
N CYS A 35 28.14 10.74 5.82
CA CYS A 35 27.30 11.78 5.21
C CYS A 35 25.96 11.22 4.74
N THR A 36 25.96 10.02 4.16
CA THR A 36 24.72 9.35 3.72
C THR A 36 23.81 9.03 4.90
N TYR A 37 24.34 8.60 6.05
CA TYR A 37 23.54 8.39 7.26
C TYR A 37 22.90 9.68 7.78
N ILE A 38 23.62 10.79 7.77
CA ILE A 38 23.07 12.11 8.16
C ILE A 38 21.92 12.50 7.20
N MET A 39 22.07 12.27 5.90
CA MET A 39 21.03 12.53 4.91
C MET A 39 19.80 11.62 5.12
N ILE A 40 20.00 10.33 5.42
CA ILE A 40 18.91 9.39 5.73
C ILE A 40 18.17 9.84 6.98
N ALA A 41 18.86 10.18 8.05
CA ALA A 41 18.26 10.64 9.30
C ALA A 41 17.45 11.93 9.10
N SER A 42 18.01 12.91 8.38
CA SER A 42 17.32 14.15 8.04
C SER A 42 16.07 13.91 7.18
N SER A 43 16.16 13.02 6.20
CA SER A 43 15.03 12.66 5.33
C SER A 43 13.92 11.93 6.09
N ALA A 44 14.30 10.98 6.94
CA ALA A 44 13.35 10.23 7.79
C ALA A 44 12.64 11.16 8.78
N TYR A 45 13.37 12.07 9.43
CA TYR A 45 12.80 13.05 10.34
C TYR A 45 11.77 13.95 9.65
N ARG A 46 12.12 14.53 8.49
CA ARG A 46 11.20 15.35 7.70
C ARG A 46 9.96 14.56 7.25
N MET A 47 10.16 13.31 6.81
CA MET A 47 9.03 12.45 6.44
C MET A 47 8.14 12.14 7.64
N GLY A 48 8.72 11.92 8.82
CA GLY A 48 7.98 11.74 10.07
C GLY A 48 7.10 12.94 10.40
N LEU A 49 7.62 14.16 10.27
CA LEU A 49 6.81 15.39 10.44
C LEU A 49 5.65 15.47 9.44
N TYR A 50 5.88 15.10 8.18
CA TYR A 50 4.79 15.05 7.20
C TYR A 50 3.74 14.00 7.52
N VAL A 51 4.15 12.87 8.08
CA VAL A 51 3.22 11.81 8.49
C VAL A 51 2.39 12.26 9.70
N SER A 52 2.98 12.98 10.66
CA SER A 52 2.25 13.48 11.84
C SER A 52 1.23 14.57 11.49
N GLU A 53 1.49 15.39 10.46
CA GLU A 53 0.60 16.49 10.07
C GLU A 53 -0.47 16.07 9.04
N TYR A 54 -0.10 15.23 8.09
CA TYR A 54 -0.94 14.90 6.92
C TYR A 54 -1.33 13.42 6.85
N GLY A 55 -1.08 12.65 7.89
CA GLY A 55 -1.34 11.22 7.92
C GLY A 55 -0.34 10.39 7.09
N LEU A 56 -0.45 9.08 7.22
CA LEU A 56 0.38 8.11 6.52
C LEU A 56 -0.23 7.78 5.15
N THR A 57 0.59 7.82 4.10
CA THR A 57 0.20 7.34 2.77
C THR A 57 1.07 6.17 2.33
N ALA A 58 0.60 5.34 1.39
CA ALA A 58 1.36 4.22 0.85
C ALA A 58 2.73 4.67 0.31
N THR A 59 2.79 5.82 -0.38
CA THR A 59 4.04 6.39 -0.89
C THR A 59 5.00 6.78 0.22
N ARG A 60 4.50 7.42 1.30
CA ARG A 60 5.34 7.83 2.45
C ARG A 60 5.89 6.60 3.19
N LEU A 61 5.05 5.58 3.35
CA LEU A 61 5.48 4.31 3.93
C LEU A 61 6.57 3.64 3.09
N CYS A 62 6.41 3.57 1.77
CA CYS A 62 7.43 3.03 0.86
C CYS A 62 8.74 3.82 0.90
N VAL A 63 8.69 5.14 1.00
CA VAL A 63 9.91 5.98 1.11
C VAL A 63 10.64 5.72 2.43
N LEU A 64 9.92 5.67 3.57
CA LEU A 64 10.51 5.34 4.87
C LEU A 64 11.14 3.94 4.88
N TRP A 65 10.44 2.97 4.29
CA TRP A 65 10.96 1.62 4.12
C TRP A 65 12.23 1.59 3.27
N ALA A 66 12.25 2.29 2.13
CA ALA A 66 13.42 2.37 1.26
C ALA A 66 14.62 3.01 1.96
N LEU A 67 14.40 4.08 2.76
CA LEU A 67 15.47 4.68 3.58
C LEU A 67 16.03 3.68 4.60
N GLY A 68 15.18 2.87 5.23
CA GLY A 68 15.59 1.79 6.13
C GLY A 68 16.44 0.73 5.42
N VAL A 69 16.05 0.29 4.22
CA VAL A 69 16.83 -0.66 3.40
C VAL A 69 18.21 -0.08 3.06
N ILE A 70 18.27 1.19 2.63
CA ILE A 70 19.52 1.87 2.32
C ILE A 70 20.42 1.96 3.56
N ALA A 71 19.86 2.29 4.73
CA ALA A 71 20.62 2.35 5.98
C ALA A 71 21.21 0.99 6.34
N LEU A 72 20.44 -0.09 6.26
CA LEU A 72 20.93 -1.45 6.48
C LEU A 72 22.04 -1.83 5.50
N PHE A 73 21.88 -1.46 4.22
CA PHE A 73 22.88 -1.74 3.21
C PHE A 73 24.18 -1.00 3.48
N MET A 74 24.13 0.28 3.87
CA MET A 74 25.30 1.08 4.25
C MET A 74 26.01 0.52 5.48
N LEU A 75 25.29 -0.09 6.43
CA LEU A 75 25.90 -0.81 7.56
C LEU A 75 26.76 -1.97 7.05
N GLY A 76 26.30 -2.72 6.07
CA GLY A 76 27.07 -3.79 5.43
C GLY A 76 28.35 -3.28 4.76
N VAL A 77 28.33 -2.08 4.18
CA VAL A 77 29.53 -1.44 3.61
C VAL A 77 30.56 -1.17 4.70
N ILE A 78 30.17 -0.59 5.82
CA ILE A 78 31.08 -0.34 6.96
C ILE A 78 31.68 -1.67 7.45
N LEU A 79 30.86 -2.70 7.61
CA LEU A 79 31.32 -4.03 8.02
C LEU A 79 32.33 -4.63 7.01
N SER A 80 32.10 -4.41 5.71
CA SER A 80 33.01 -4.88 4.64
C SER A 80 34.36 -4.16 4.68
N ILE A 81 34.38 -2.88 5.05
CA ILE A 81 35.61 -2.12 5.23
C ILE A 81 36.39 -2.59 6.48
N CYS A 82 35.66 -2.82 7.59
CA CYS A 82 36.26 -3.24 8.85
C CYS A 82 36.72 -4.71 8.85
N LYS A 83 36.02 -5.60 8.13
CA LYS A 83 36.29 -7.04 8.08
C LYS A 83 36.56 -7.50 6.65
N PRO A 84 37.82 -7.75 6.26
CA PRO A 84 38.17 -8.16 4.89
C PRO A 84 37.52 -9.46 4.41
N ALA A 85 37.17 -10.37 5.32
CA ALA A 85 36.49 -11.62 5.00
C ALA A 85 35.00 -11.47 4.77
N PHE A 86 34.41 -10.27 4.99
CA PHE A 86 32.99 -10.03 4.85
C PHE A 86 32.58 -9.92 3.37
N SER A 87 31.59 -10.73 2.97
CA SER A 87 31.07 -10.74 1.61
C SER A 87 29.88 -9.76 1.50
N LEU A 88 30.15 -8.54 1.03
CA LEU A 88 29.13 -7.49 0.87
C LEU A 88 28.00 -7.92 -0.08
N PHE A 89 28.33 -8.65 -1.16
CA PHE A 89 27.32 -9.11 -2.13
C PHE A 89 26.32 -10.08 -1.48
N ARG A 90 26.80 -11.07 -0.73
CA ARG A 90 25.92 -12.03 -0.02
C ARG A 90 25.05 -11.32 1.02
N TYR A 91 25.62 -10.40 1.78
CA TYR A 91 24.89 -9.60 2.73
C TYR A 91 23.79 -8.76 2.05
N GLY A 92 24.09 -8.10 0.93
CA GLY A 92 23.15 -7.29 0.17
C GLY A 92 21.94 -8.10 -0.32
N ILE A 93 22.18 -9.30 -0.86
CA ILE A 93 21.07 -10.19 -1.28
C ILE A 93 20.20 -10.58 -0.08
N ILE A 94 20.79 -10.91 1.06
CA ILE A 94 20.05 -11.28 2.28
C ILE A 94 19.23 -10.08 2.76
N VAL A 95 19.82 -8.89 2.87
CA VAL A 95 19.10 -7.68 3.33
C VAL A 95 17.93 -7.35 2.41
N ILE A 96 18.16 -7.31 1.10
CA ILE A 96 17.10 -7.01 0.13
C ILE A 96 16.00 -8.07 0.20
N GLY A 97 16.34 -9.36 0.24
CA GLY A 97 15.39 -10.45 0.31
C GLY A 97 14.55 -10.41 1.59
N VAL A 98 15.19 -10.23 2.76
CA VAL A 98 14.49 -10.14 4.05
C VAL A 98 13.59 -8.90 4.10
N CYS A 99 14.11 -7.73 3.70
CA CYS A 99 13.30 -6.50 3.67
C CYS A 99 12.11 -6.62 2.72
N TYR A 100 12.28 -7.25 1.55
CA TYR A 100 11.18 -7.50 0.62
C TYR A 100 10.11 -8.42 1.24
N LEU A 101 10.53 -9.52 1.88
CA LEU A 101 9.59 -10.41 2.57
C LEU A 101 8.84 -9.68 3.70
N VAL A 102 9.55 -8.88 4.51
CA VAL A 102 8.92 -8.07 5.55
C VAL A 102 7.85 -7.16 4.96
N LEU A 103 8.15 -6.44 3.86
CA LEU A 103 7.17 -5.56 3.22
C LEU A 103 5.97 -6.35 2.66
N ALA A 104 6.22 -7.49 2.02
CA ALA A 104 5.18 -8.33 1.44
C ALA A 104 4.20 -8.87 2.51
N PHE A 105 4.69 -9.25 3.69
CA PHE A 105 3.85 -9.76 4.78
C PHE A 105 3.28 -8.67 5.69
N ALA A 106 3.84 -7.45 5.68
CA ALA A 106 3.42 -6.35 6.54
C ALA A 106 2.04 -5.75 6.17
N ARG A 107 1.48 -6.09 4.98
CA ARG A 107 0.20 -5.57 4.49
C ARG A 107 0.17 -4.04 4.57
N PRO A 108 0.94 -3.33 3.73
CA PRO A 108 1.18 -1.90 3.85
C PRO A 108 -0.12 -1.07 3.87
N ASP A 109 -1.13 -1.46 3.10
CA ASP A 109 -2.41 -0.75 3.05
C ASP A 109 -3.20 -0.86 4.36
N TYR A 110 -3.12 -2.02 5.04
CA TYR A 110 -3.67 -2.17 6.38
C TYR A 110 -2.96 -1.26 7.40
N LEU A 111 -1.61 -1.19 7.35
CA LEU A 111 -0.84 -0.33 8.24
C LEU A 111 -1.16 1.15 8.03
N VAL A 112 -1.28 1.57 6.76
CA VAL A 112 -1.68 2.93 6.40
C VAL A 112 -3.07 3.25 6.93
N ALA A 113 -4.05 2.40 6.68
CA ALA A 113 -5.42 2.60 7.15
C ALA A 113 -5.46 2.65 8.69
N ARG A 114 -4.82 1.68 9.36
CA ARG A 114 -4.79 1.59 10.82
C ARG A 114 -4.12 2.79 11.48
N TYR A 115 -3.01 3.30 10.92
CA TYR A 115 -2.36 4.49 11.43
C TYR A 115 -3.28 5.70 11.34
N ASN A 116 -3.90 5.93 10.19
CA ASN A 116 -4.74 7.11 9.98
C ASN A 116 -6.01 7.07 10.85
N THR A 117 -6.67 5.92 10.99
CA THR A 117 -7.88 5.79 11.82
C THR A 117 -7.59 5.92 13.33
N VAL A 118 -6.37 5.66 13.79
CA VAL A 118 -6.04 5.73 15.24
C VAL A 118 -5.36 7.03 15.63
N CYS A 119 -4.50 7.58 14.75
CA CYS A 119 -3.60 8.68 15.09
C CYS A 119 -4.04 10.03 14.51
N MET A 120 -4.97 10.04 13.53
CA MET A 120 -5.42 11.29 12.91
C MET A 120 -6.82 11.63 13.38
N GLU A 121 -7.04 12.90 13.77
CA GLU A 121 -8.38 13.41 14.12
C GLU A 121 -9.23 13.67 12.88
N ASP A 122 -8.59 14.12 11.78
CA ASP A 122 -9.25 14.38 10.49
C ASP A 122 -8.79 13.34 9.47
N THR A 123 -9.50 12.21 9.42
CA THR A 123 -9.17 11.07 8.56
C THR A 123 -9.75 11.23 7.17
N ASP A 124 -8.90 11.19 6.13
CA ASP A 124 -9.35 11.14 4.73
C ASP A 124 -9.86 9.74 4.35
N TYR A 125 -11.11 9.44 4.69
CA TYR A 125 -11.76 8.17 4.37
C TYR A 125 -11.83 7.90 2.87
N LYS A 126 -11.91 8.96 2.05
CA LYS A 126 -11.94 8.80 0.59
C LYS A 126 -10.63 8.19 0.09
N TYR A 127 -9.50 8.64 0.63
CA TYR A 127 -8.20 8.04 0.35
C TYR A 127 -8.14 6.60 0.87
N LEU A 128 -8.60 6.33 2.09
CA LEU A 128 -8.55 5.00 2.67
C LEU A 128 -9.40 3.97 1.90
N MET A 129 -10.57 4.38 1.39
CA MET A 129 -11.40 3.55 0.52
C MET A 129 -10.76 3.27 -0.85
N SER A 130 -9.81 4.11 -1.30
CA SER A 130 -9.08 3.89 -2.55
C SER A 130 -7.91 2.91 -2.42
N LEU A 131 -7.53 2.51 -1.20
CA LEU A 131 -6.53 1.49 -0.95
C LEU A 131 -7.05 0.09 -1.32
N SER A 132 -6.15 -0.90 -1.31
CA SER A 132 -6.57 -2.28 -1.54
C SER A 132 -7.51 -2.79 -0.43
N THR A 133 -8.19 -3.89 -0.72
CA THR A 133 -9.10 -4.55 0.25
C THR A 133 -8.42 -5.00 1.54
N ASP A 134 -7.08 -4.94 1.62
CA ASP A 134 -6.33 -5.15 2.85
C ASP A 134 -6.61 -4.08 3.91
N ALA A 135 -7.06 -2.88 3.52
CA ALA A 135 -7.44 -1.81 4.45
C ALA A 135 -8.78 -2.05 5.15
N SER A 136 -9.63 -2.93 4.62
CA SER A 136 -11.00 -3.19 5.12
C SER A 136 -11.09 -3.49 6.61
N PRO A 137 -10.21 -4.30 7.25
CA PRO A 137 -10.31 -4.58 8.67
C PRO A 137 -10.05 -3.34 9.55
N ALA A 138 -9.23 -2.40 9.06
CA ALA A 138 -9.00 -1.15 9.77
C ALA A 138 -10.21 -0.22 9.68
N LEU A 139 -10.84 -0.11 8.50
CA LEU A 139 -12.07 0.65 8.29
C LEU A 139 -13.25 0.07 9.08
N ALA A 140 -13.40 -1.26 9.12
CA ALA A 140 -14.45 -1.91 9.88
C ALA A 140 -14.29 -1.76 11.40
N ALA A 141 -13.07 -1.54 11.89
CA ALA A 141 -12.79 -1.31 13.30
C ALA A 141 -12.95 0.16 13.73
N ASP A 142 -13.12 1.06 12.78
CA ASP A 142 -13.29 2.49 13.01
C ASP A 142 -14.77 2.84 13.21
N ALA A 143 -15.09 3.39 14.39
CA ALA A 143 -16.45 3.73 14.76
C ALA A 143 -17.02 4.88 13.91
N ASP A 144 -16.21 5.92 13.65
CA ASP A 144 -16.61 7.10 12.89
C ASP A 144 -16.92 6.74 11.43
N PHE A 145 -16.13 5.82 10.85
CA PHE A 145 -16.42 5.29 9.53
C PHE A 145 -17.73 4.50 9.50
N MET A 146 -17.94 3.61 10.47
CA MET A 146 -19.11 2.73 10.52
C MET A 146 -20.41 3.49 10.84
N GLU A 147 -20.34 4.60 11.56
CA GLU A 147 -21.50 5.46 11.83
C GLU A 147 -21.98 6.19 10.57
N ASN A 148 -21.07 6.49 9.65
CA ASN A 148 -21.38 7.16 8.40
C ASN A 148 -21.91 6.17 7.34
N LYS A 149 -23.23 5.93 7.37
CA LYS A 149 -23.92 5.01 6.43
C LYS A 149 -23.63 5.30 4.96
N GLY A 150 -23.43 6.58 4.60
CA GLY A 150 -23.11 6.96 3.22
C GLY A 150 -21.76 6.41 2.77
N MET A 151 -20.71 6.52 3.60
CA MET A 151 -19.38 6.00 3.30
C MET A 151 -19.37 4.47 3.28
N VAL A 152 -20.03 3.84 4.26
CA VAL A 152 -20.16 2.38 4.31
C VAL A 152 -20.86 1.83 3.06
N THR A 153 -21.96 2.47 2.62
CA THR A 153 -22.68 2.08 1.41
C THR A 153 -21.84 2.27 0.14
N MET A 154 -21.07 3.37 0.04
CA MET A 154 -20.15 3.59 -1.08
C MET A 154 -19.08 2.51 -1.14
N TYR A 155 -18.48 2.18 -0.01
CA TYR A 155 -17.44 1.13 0.06
C TYR A 155 -18.01 -0.27 -0.21
N ALA A 156 -19.20 -0.59 0.33
CA ALA A 156 -19.89 -1.84 0.03
C ALA A 156 -20.23 -1.98 -1.46
N ARG A 157 -20.58 -0.88 -2.12
CA ARG A 157 -20.84 -0.86 -3.58
C ARG A 157 -19.57 -1.12 -4.38
N GLN A 158 -18.45 -0.54 -3.97
CA GLN A 158 -17.14 -0.82 -4.58
C GLN A 158 -16.77 -2.30 -4.45
N LEU A 159 -16.89 -2.87 -3.25
CA LEU A 159 -16.65 -4.29 -2.99
C LEU A 159 -17.58 -5.21 -3.79
N ALA A 160 -18.85 -4.84 -3.92
CA ALA A 160 -19.83 -5.61 -4.69
C ALA A 160 -19.55 -5.58 -6.21
N GLY A 161 -18.95 -4.50 -6.72
CA GLY A 161 -18.56 -4.36 -8.13
C GLY A 161 -17.31 -5.15 -8.52
N GLU A 162 -16.47 -5.48 -7.55
CA GLU A 162 -15.26 -6.29 -7.75
C GLU A 162 -15.56 -7.80 -7.62
N THR A 163 -16.66 -8.30 -8.18
CA THR A 163 -17.03 -9.72 -8.11
C THR A 163 -15.98 -10.57 -8.83
N ASN A 164 -15.31 -11.43 -8.07
CA ASN A 164 -14.33 -12.38 -8.56
C ASN A 164 -15.03 -13.63 -9.13
N ASP A 165 -15.39 -13.62 -10.40
CA ASP A 165 -16.01 -14.76 -11.08
C ASP A 165 -15.01 -15.86 -11.49
N SER A 166 -13.72 -15.67 -11.25
CA SER A 166 -12.67 -16.61 -11.66
C SER A 166 -11.79 -17.04 -10.48
N LEU A 167 -11.50 -18.35 -10.38
CA LEU A 167 -10.56 -18.93 -9.41
C LEU A 167 -9.16 -18.29 -9.44
N ARG A 168 -8.77 -17.71 -10.57
CA ARG A 168 -7.50 -16.97 -10.72
C ARG A 168 -7.46 -15.65 -9.96
N GLN A 169 -8.61 -15.12 -9.59
CA GLN A 169 -8.78 -13.83 -8.92
C GLN A 169 -9.11 -14.00 -7.43
N LEU A 170 -8.99 -15.22 -6.88
CA LEU A 170 -9.21 -15.46 -5.44
C LEU A 170 -8.26 -14.59 -4.61
N ASN A 171 -8.79 -13.50 -4.11
CA ASN A 171 -8.10 -12.59 -3.19
C ASN A 171 -8.65 -12.80 -1.78
N VAL A 172 -7.81 -13.37 -0.90
CA VAL A 172 -8.17 -13.64 0.50
C VAL A 172 -8.59 -12.36 1.24
N SER A 173 -7.97 -11.23 0.90
CA SER A 173 -8.31 -9.93 1.49
C SER A 173 -9.70 -9.46 1.05
N HIS A 174 -10.06 -9.67 -0.21
CA HIS A 174 -11.39 -9.37 -0.72
C HIS A 174 -12.47 -10.23 -0.05
N ILE A 175 -12.22 -11.54 0.13
CA ILE A 175 -13.16 -12.44 0.84
C ILE A 175 -13.38 -11.97 2.28
N LYS A 176 -12.31 -11.57 2.97
CA LYS A 176 -12.41 -11.03 4.33
C LYS A 176 -13.16 -9.70 4.36
N ALA A 177 -12.89 -8.80 3.42
CA ALA A 177 -13.59 -7.53 3.27
C ALA A 177 -15.09 -7.75 3.03
N ALA A 178 -15.43 -8.61 2.08
CA ALA A 178 -16.82 -8.96 1.78
C ALA A 178 -17.55 -9.59 2.98
N HIS A 179 -16.86 -10.35 3.80
CA HIS A 179 -17.44 -10.91 5.03
C HIS A 179 -17.69 -9.83 6.09
N LEU A 180 -16.75 -8.87 6.26
CA LEU A 180 -16.89 -7.78 7.24
C LEU A 180 -18.01 -6.81 6.88
N PHE A 181 -18.22 -6.54 5.60
CA PHE A 181 -19.26 -5.61 5.09
C PHE A 181 -20.46 -6.33 4.46
N ARG A 182 -20.71 -7.59 4.83
CA ARG A 182 -21.72 -8.45 4.23
C ARG A 182 -23.11 -7.83 4.26
N ASP A 183 -23.56 -7.37 5.42
CA ASP A 183 -24.90 -6.81 5.59
C ASP A 183 -25.11 -5.58 4.71
N SER A 184 -24.09 -4.71 4.62
CA SER A 184 -24.12 -3.53 3.75
C SER A 184 -24.08 -3.89 2.26
N ILE A 185 -23.37 -4.94 1.88
CA ILE A 185 -23.32 -5.45 0.49
C ILE A 185 -24.68 -6.03 0.10
N ASP A 186 -25.31 -6.80 0.99
CA ASP A 186 -26.64 -7.39 0.75
C ASP A 186 -27.71 -6.30 0.62
N GLU A 187 -27.63 -5.23 1.41
CA GLU A 187 -28.50 -4.05 1.29
C GLU A 187 -28.32 -3.34 -0.06
N VAL A 188 -27.10 -3.14 -0.51
CA VAL A 188 -26.78 -2.54 -1.81
C VAL A 188 -27.33 -3.40 -2.96
N LYS A 189 -27.10 -4.72 -2.92
CA LYS A 189 -27.58 -5.64 -3.96
C LYS A 189 -29.11 -5.68 -4.03
N SER A 190 -29.80 -5.70 -2.88
CA SER A 190 -31.26 -5.66 -2.84
C SER A 190 -31.83 -4.37 -3.42
N SER A 191 -31.20 -3.22 -3.11
CA SER A 191 -31.57 -1.92 -3.66
C SER A 191 -31.38 -1.85 -5.18
N GLN A 192 -30.29 -2.43 -5.70
CA GLN A 192 -30.05 -2.51 -7.15
C GLN A 192 -31.06 -3.41 -7.86
N LEU A 193 -31.44 -4.54 -7.27
CA LEU A 193 -32.46 -5.43 -7.81
C LEU A 193 -33.83 -4.74 -7.89
N ILE A 194 -34.20 -3.99 -6.85
CA ILE A 194 -35.44 -3.21 -6.83
C ILE A 194 -35.43 -2.16 -7.95
N LEU A 195 -34.33 -1.42 -8.13
CA LEU A 195 -34.18 -0.44 -9.21
C LEU A 195 -34.28 -1.08 -10.60
N LEU A 196 -33.66 -2.25 -10.80
CA LEU A 196 -33.81 -3.00 -12.05
C LEU A 196 -35.23 -3.47 -12.32
N TYR A 197 -35.95 -3.90 -11.27
CA TYR A 197 -37.33 -4.31 -11.39
C TYR A 197 -38.26 -3.12 -11.67
N VAL A 198 -38.07 -1.97 -11.04
CA VAL A 198 -38.87 -0.75 -11.22
C VAL A 198 -38.60 -0.09 -12.57
N TYR A 199 -37.32 -0.13 -13.06
CA TYR A 199 -36.93 0.46 -14.35
C TYR A 199 -36.90 -0.52 -15.51
N SER A 200 -37.21 -1.81 -15.29
CA SER A 200 -37.45 -2.73 -16.41
C SER A 200 -38.63 -2.18 -17.18
N PRO A 201 -38.51 -1.77 -18.46
CA PRO A 201 -39.67 -1.35 -19.22
C PRO A 201 -40.60 -2.56 -19.26
N TYR A 202 -41.71 -2.43 -18.58
CA TYR A 202 -42.79 -3.36 -18.69
C TYR A 202 -43.09 -3.46 -20.18
N ASP A 203 -42.80 -4.61 -20.75
CA ASP A 203 -43.18 -4.97 -22.10
C ASP A 203 -44.70 -4.77 -22.15
N SER A 204 -45.13 -3.59 -22.66
CA SER A 204 -46.52 -3.29 -22.87
C SER A 204 -46.99 -4.28 -23.92
N GLY A 205 -47.53 -5.38 -23.40
CA GLY A 205 -48.07 -6.49 -24.16
C GLY A 205 -48.85 -5.97 -25.32
N SER A 206 -48.50 -6.44 -26.47
CA SER A 206 -49.22 -6.49 -27.71
C SER A 206 -50.73 -6.49 -27.45
N TYR A 207 -51.39 -5.32 -27.54
CA TYR A 207 -52.82 -5.24 -27.79
C TYR A 207 -53.00 -5.68 -29.24
N ASN A 208 -53.23 -6.97 -29.42
CA ASN A 208 -53.68 -7.56 -30.66
C ASN A 208 -55.15 -7.20 -30.89
N ASN A 209 -55.39 -6.03 -31.49
CA ASN A 209 -56.68 -5.68 -32.04
C ASN A 209 -56.85 -6.36 -33.39
N ASN A 210 -57.12 -7.65 -33.37
CA ASN A 210 -57.82 -8.35 -34.44
C ASN A 210 -59.28 -8.53 -34.02
N ASP A 211 -60.10 -7.52 -34.25
CA ASP A 211 -61.52 -7.64 -34.41
C ASP A 211 -62.08 -6.42 -35.15
N THR A 212 -62.13 -6.49 -36.43
CA THR A 212 -63.18 -5.96 -37.27
C THR A 212 -63.30 -6.84 -38.48
N GLY A 213 -64.03 -7.92 -38.32
CA GLY A 213 -64.83 -8.42 -39.41
C GLY A 213 -66.04 -7.53 -39.55
N LEU A 214 -66.39 -7.20 -40.76
CA LEU A 214 -67.78 -7.18 -41.29
C LEU A 214 -67.73 -6.50 -42.65
N ASP A 215 -68.24 -7.25 -43.62
CA ASP A 215 -68.91 -6.93 -44.90
C ASP A 215 -68.01 -6.55 -46.07
#